data_4cc33359eb2da3ca4b9a4227caa53ae3
#
_entry.id   4cc33359eb2da3ca4b9a4227caa53ae3
#
_cell.length_a   1.000
_cell.length_b   1.000
_cell.length_c   1.000
_cell.angle_alpha   90.00
_cell.angle_beta   90.00
_cell.angle_gamma   90.00
#
_symmetry.space_group_name_H-M   'P 1'
#
loop_
_entity.id
_entity.type
_entity.pdbx_description
1 polymer ?
#
loop_
_entity_poly.entity_id
_entity_poly.type
_entity_poly.pdbx_seq_one_letter_code
_entity_poly.pdbx_strand_id
1 'polypeptide(L)'
;MEHRVDKELDEFRRIMEVPSTFEEGFRWSALFGAIFVALLMVPGAIYMGLLAGTGIGSAAQWVTVILFIEVARRAHRYLNRSEIFVLFFMAGSMMGAATTGGLLWQQFFAQSDAAAANGIVDQIPRWWAPPIESDSYAKRTFFHMDWLPVILMMLFGSFVGQLSNLVLGYGLFRVASDMEKLPFPMAPIGAQGIMAMAEDIEAKTSKDAENSWRWRVFAIGGALGLAFGSIYLFLPVISGALTGTAIQIFPIPFSDFTGKTGQYLHAVATGISWDFGNIVTGMVMPFYGMVGSFIGLIITVVINPILYNRGILSNWKFGDDTISTLFKNNIDFYFSLHIGIAVAIAIAGIYQVVKSIVKGNREKRRLKAVGQVKKGAWKDVPKGRGDIGAWAIILCYFLVTASYTVVSIGLLVWHHGGWTDDIRNVLIVLLLLGYVYTPIISYVTARLEGMVGQVVEVPMIREAALILSGYHGVAVWFLPLPIANYGTMTVFYRQCELTGTKFTSIWKTKII
;
A
#
# COMPACT_ATOMS: atom_id res chain seq x y z
N MET A 1 -2.97 29.79 24.91
CA MET A 1 -2.01 28.71 24.69
C MET A 1 -1.67 28.73 23.21
N GLU A 2 -0.54 29.34 22.87
CA GLU A 2 0.07 29.22 21.56
C GLU A 2 0.29 27.74 21.28
N HIS A 3 -0.19 27.27 20.14
CA HIS A 3 0.16 25.97 19.64
C HIS A 3 1.70 25.93 19.52
N ARG A 4 2.38 25.20 20.38
CA ARG A 4 3.73 24.75 20.09
C ARG A 4 3.61 23.99 18.77
N VAL A 5 3.98 24.64 17.70
CA VAL A 5 4.17 23.98 16.39
C VAL A 5 5.26 22.96 16.65
N ASP A 6 4.98 21.71 16.33
CA ASP A 6 5.99 20.67 16.46
C ASP A 6 7.11 21.02 15.47
N LYS A 7 8.27 21.40 16.01
CA LYS A 7 9.39 21.90 15.19
C LYS A 7 9.83 20.85 14.16
N GLU A 8 9.77 19.59 14.54
CA GLU A 8 10.14 18.48 13.67
C GLU A 8 9.19 18.39 12.45
N LEU A 9 7.88 18.51 12.66
CA LEU A 9 6.89 18.49 11.57
C LEU A 9 7.02 19.71 10.63
N ASP A 10 7.36 20.88 11.19
CA ASP A 10 7.63 22.06 10.37
C ASP A 10 8.91 21.91 9.54
N GLU A 11 9.94 21.29 10.10
CA GLU A 11 11.19 20.98 9.38
C GLU A 11 10.93 20.02 8.21
N PHE A 12 10.19 18.94 8.42
CA PHE A 12 9.82 18.02 7.34
C PHE A 12 9.10 18.72 6.18
N ARG A 13 8.25 19.69 6.50
CA ARG A 13 7.54 20.47 5.49
C ARG A 13 8.45 21.39 4.67
N ARG A 14 9.55 21.87 5.29
CA ARG A 14 10.53 22.78 4.67
C ARG A 14 11.63 22.08 3.89
N ILE A 15 11.75 20.75 4.00
CA ILE A 15 12.80 19.98 3.30
C ILE A 15 12.73 20.20 1.79
N MET A 16 11.51 20.30 1.22
CA MET A 16 11.31 20.60 -0.20
C MET A 16 10.21 21.65 -0.39
N GLU A 17 10.53 22.66 -1.18
CA GLU A 17 9.53 23.64 -1.63
C GLU A 17 8.76 23.11 -2.84
N VAL A 18 7.46 23.47 -2.91
CA VAL A 18 6.63 23.13 -4.05
C VAL A 18 7.04 23.97 -5.26
N PRO A 19 7.32 23.36 -6.40
CA PRO A 19 7.67 24.12 -7.62
C PRO A 19 6.54 25.05 -8.06
N SER A 20 6.91 26.17 -8.66
CA SER A 20 5.95 27.15 -9.21
C SER A 20 5.31 26.71 -10.53
N THR A 21 5.94 25.78 -11.24
CA THR A 21 5.52 25.26 -12.55
C THR A 21 5.27 23.77 -12.50
N PHE A 22 4.22 23.33 -13.21
CA PHE A 22 3.84 21.92 -13.31
C PHE A 22 3.85 21.48 -14.77
N GLU A 23 4.52 20.33 -15.02
CA GLU A 23 4.69 19.78 -16.35
C GLU A 23 3.93 18.47 -16.53
N GLU A 24 3.53 18.16 -17.76
CA GLU A 24 2.95 16.87 -18.12
C GLU A 24 4.06 15.82 -18.20
N GLY A 25 3.96 14.78 -17.37
CA GLY A 25 4.94 13.69 -17.35
C GLY A 25 4.54 12.48 -18.17
N PHE A 26 3.24 12.34 -18.50
CA PHE A 26 2.78 11.19 -19.28
C PHE A 26 3.08 11.40 -20.78
N ARG A 27 3.75 10.42 -21.37
CA ARG A 27 3.94 10.31 -22.83
C ARG A 27 3.63 8.88 -23.29
N TRP A 28 3.22 8.74 -24.54
CA TRP A 28 2.94 7.42 -25.12
C TRP A 28 4.17 6.50 -25.13
N SER A 29 5.38 7.04 -25.15
CA SER A 29 6.61 6.27 -24.98
C SER A 29 6.68 5.55 -23.61
N ALA A 30 6.01 6.05 -22.59
CA ALA A 30 5.91 5.37 -21.29
C ALA A 30 5.16 4.03 -21.39
N LEU A 31 4.26 3.87 -22.38
CA LEU A 31 3.57 2.60 -22.62
C LEU A 31 4.54 1.48 -22.98
N PHE A 32 5.59 1.76 -23.79
CA PHE A 32 6.64 0.76 -24.05
C PHE A 32 7.37 0.37 -22.76
N GLY A 33 7.52 1.34 -21.85
CA GLY A 33 8.03 1.10 -20.51
C GLY A 33 7.14 0.15 -19.71
N ALA A 34 5.82 0.37 -19.74
CA ALA A 34 4.86 -0.50 -19.08
C ALA A 34 4.93 -1.93 -19.62
N ILE A 35 4.95 -2.09 -20.96
CA ILE A 35 5.06 -3.41 -21.60
C ILE A 35 6.36 -4.12 -21.18
N PHE A 36 7.49 -3.39 -21.15
CA PHE A 36 8.76 -3.96 -20.68
C PHE A 36 8.68 -4.44 -19.22
N VAL A 37 8.13 -3.62 -18.33
CA VAL A 37 7.95 -3.98 -16.92
C VAL A 37 7.03 -5.20 -16.80
N ALA A 38 5.91 -5.22 -17.54
CA ALA A 38 4.95 -6.31 -17.50
C ALA A 38 5.55 -7.64 -17.97
N LEU A 39 6.34 -7.62 -19.05
CA LEU A 39 6.86 -8.85 -19.66
C LEU A 39 8.14 -9.38 -18.98
N LEU A 40 8.95 -8.50 -18.40
CA LEU A 40 10.26 -8.89 -17.88
C LEU A 40 10.34 -8.75 -16.35
N MET A 41 9.94 -7.60 -15.79
CA MET A 41 10.11 -7.34 -14.37
C MET A 41 9.05 -8.03 -13.50
N VAL A 42 7.81 -8.08 -13.94
CA VAL A 42 6.72 -8.73 -13.18
C VAL A 42 6.96 -10.24 -13.02
N PRO A 43 7.24 -11.03 -14.08
CA PRO A 43 7.58 -12.44 -13.92
C PRO A 43 8.81 -12.67 -13.04
N GLY A 44 9.85 -11.84 -13.20
CA GLY A 44 11.04 -11.89 -12.35
C GLY A 44 10.75 -11.62 -10.89
N ALA A 45 9.88 -10.65 -10.59
CA ALA A 45 9.47 -10.32 -9.23
C ALA A 45 8.64 -11.46 -8.60
N ILE A 46 7.73 -12.06 -9.35
CA ILE A 46 6.96 -13.23 -8.90
C ILE A 46 7.90 -14.39 -8.60
N TYR A 47 8.80 -14.70 -9.51
CA TYR A 47 9.76 -15.79 -9.35
C TYR A 47 10.66 -15.60 -8.14
N MET A 48 11.20 -14.39 -7.93
CA MET A 48 12.01 -14.06 -6.75
C MET A 48 11.20 -14.12 -5.46
N GLY A 49 9.95 -13.66 -5.48
CA GLY A 49 9.04 -13.78 -4.34
C GLY A 49 8.81 -15.22 -3.92
N LEU A 50 8.61 -16.12 -4.88
CA LEU A 50 8.42 -17.56 -4.63
C LEU A 50 9.70 -18.25 -4.20
N LEU A 51 10.86 -17.85 -4.75
CA LEU A 51 12.16 -18.50 -4.46
C LEU A 51 12.75 -18.02 -3.12
N ALA A 52 12.76 -16.72 -2.87
CA ALA A 52 13.43 -16.10 -1.73
C ALA A 52 12.48 -15.63 -0.62
N GLY A 53 11.16 -15.71 -0.82
CA GLY A 53 10.18 -15.22 0.14
C GLY A 53 10.21 -13.70 0.33
N THR A 54 10.96 -12.96 -0.52
CA THR A 54 11.14 -11.51 -0.41
C THR A 54 10.69 -10.80 -1.69
N GLY A 55 9.96 -9.71 -1.53
CA GLY A 55 9.52 -8.89 -2.67
C GLY A 55 10.63 -7.96 -3.15
N ILE A 56 10.89 -7.95 -4.46
CA ILE A 56 11.85 -7.03 -5.10
C ILE A 56 11.19 -5.77 -5.67
N GLY A 57 9.95 -5.48 -5.25
CA GLY A 57 9.12 -4.42 -5.85
C GLY A 57 9.80 -3.05 -5.91
N SER A 58 10.34 -2.57 -4.80
CA SER A 58 11.03 -1.26 -4.75
C SER A 58 12.32 -1.25 -5.58
N ALA A 59 13.10 -2.34 -5.55
CA ALA A 59 14.30 -2.46 -6.37
C ALA A 59 13.95 -2.45 -7.87
N ALA A 60 12.92 -3.19 -8.27
CA ALA A 60 12.45 -3.22 -9.66
C ALA A 60 11.95 -1.86 -10.16
N GLN A 61 11.34 -1.04 -9.31
CA GLN A 61 10.97 0.34 -9.64
C GLN A 61 12.20 1.17 -10.04
N TRP A 62 13.23 1.19 -9.21
CA TRP A 62 14.44 1.97 -9.45
C TRP A 62 15.23 1.44 -10.64
N VAL A 63 15.38 0.13 -10.76
CA VAL A 63 16.05 -0.49 -11.92
C VAL A 63 15.33 -0.15 -13.22
N THR A 64 14.00 -0.18 -13.24
CA THR A 64 13.21 0.22 -14.40
C THR A 64 13.48 1.66 -14.80
N VAL A 65 13.46 2.58 -13.84
CA VAL A 65 13.69 4.01 -14.10
C VAL A 65 15.10 4.23 -14.65
N ILE A 66 16.12 3.64 -14.02
CA ILE A 66 17.53 3.75 -14.48
C ILE A 66 17.68 3.21 -15.91
N LEU A 67 17.09 2.05 -16.18
CA LEU A 67 17.14 1.46 -17.51
C LEU A 67 16.51 2.37 -18.58
N PHE A 68 15.32 2.94 -18.26
CA PHE A 68 14.64 3.84 -19.19
C PHE A 68 15.39 5.16 -19.41
N ILE A 69 16.02 5.70 -18.39
CA ILE A 69 16.91 6.85 -18.52
C ILE A 69 18.05 6.52 -19.47
N GLU A 70 18.67 5.34 -19.33
CA GLU A 70 19.78 4.93 -20.18
C GLU A 70 19.34 4.70 -21.64
N VAL A 71 18.19 4.05 -21.85
CA VAL A 71 17.62 3.85 -23.19
C VAL A 71 17.28 5.19 -23.84
N ALA A 72 16.64 6.10 -23.11
CA ALA A 72 16.32 7.45 -23.61
C ALA A 72 17.59 8.22 -23.98
N ARG A 73 18.64 8.14 -23.16
CA ARG A 73 19.94 8.76 -23.40
C ARG A 73 20.57 8.25 -24.69
N ARG A 74 20.55 6.94 -24.93
CA ARG A 74 21.05 6.34 -26.18
C ARG A 74 20.25 6.76 -27.41
N ALA A 75 18.95 7.06 -27.20
CA ALA A 75 18.10 7.63 -28.25
C ALA A 75 18.24 9.16 -28.37
N HIS A 76 19.30 9.76 -27.80
CA HIS A 76 19.55 11.21 -27.76
C HIS A 76 18.39 12.04 -27.21
N ARG A 77 17.65 11.45 -26.26
CA ARG A 77 16.52 12.11 -25.60
C ARG A 77 16.74 12.14 -24.09
N TYR A 78 16.51 13.30 -23.51
CA TYR A 78 16.56 13.49 -22.06
C TYR A 78 15.16 13.48 -21.48
N LEU A 79 14.97 12.71 -20.40
CA LEU A 79 13.73 12.67 -19.66
C LEU A 79 13.70 13.81 -18.64
N ASN A 80 12.58 14.51 -18.56
CA ASN A 80 12.40 15.53 -17.53
C ASN A 80 11.92 14.90 -16.20
N ARG A 81 11.93 15.68 -15.11
CA ARG A 81 11.55 15.23 -13.75
C ARG A 81 10.16 14.59 -13.73
N SER A 82 9.21 15.16 -14.43
CA SER A 82 7.82 14.68 -14.49
C SER A 82 7.71 13.34 -15.24
N GLU A 83 8.50 13.13 -16.30
CA GLU A 83 8.55 11.84 -17.01
C GLU A 83 9.17 10.74 -16.15
N ILE A 84 10.25 11.05 -15.42
CA ILE A 84 10.90 10.12 -14.49
C ILE A 84 9.93 9.73 -13.38
N PHE A 85 9.19 10.70 -12.82
CA PHE A 85 8.17 10.42 -11.80
C PHE A 85 7.09 9.48 -12.33
N VAL A 86 6.57 9.70 -13.54
CA VAL A 86 5.55 8.86 -14.15
C VAL A 86 6.07 7.43 -14.37
N LEU A 87 7.29 7.26 -14.84
CA LEU A 87 7.90 5.93 -15.01
C LEU A 87 8.07 5.21 -13.67
N PHE A 88 8.54 5.91 -12.64
CA PHE A 88 8.66 5.37 -11.29
C PHE A 88 7.31 4.91 -10.73
N PHE A 89 6.30 5.77 -10.84
CA PHE A 89 4.95 5.50 -10.35
C PHE A 89 4.30 4.33 -11.09
N MET A 90 4.47 4.26 -12.41
CA MET A 90 3.98 3.18 -13.26
C MET A 90 4.62 1.84 -12.87
N ALA A 91 5.94 1.80 -12.77
CA ALA A 91 6.66 0.60 -12.36
C ALA A 91 6.21 0.10 -10.98
N GLY A 92 6.02 1.01 -10.02
CA GLY A 92 5.51 0.69 -8.69
C GLY A 92 4.11 0.10 -8.69
N SER A 93 3.23 0.68 -9.49
CA SER A 93 1.85 0.18 -9.60
C SER A 93 1.79 -1.22 -10.19
N MET A 94 2.64 -1.52 -11.17
CA MET A 94 2.70 -2.85 -11.78
C MET A 94 3.36 -3.89 -10.87
N MET A 95 4.41 -3.50 -10.13
CA MET A 95 5.04 -4.39 -9.15
C MET A 95 4.11 -4.72 -7.98
N GLY A 96 3.31 -3.76 -7.51
CA GLY A 96 2.29 -4.00 -6.48
C GLY A 96 1.24 -5.04 -6.91
N ALA A 97 0.81 -5.02 -8.16
CA ALA A 97 -0.11 -6.03 -8.69
C ALA A 97 0.51 -7.44 -8.75
N ALA A 98 1.81 -7.54 -8.99
CA ALA A 98 2.52 -8.82 -9.05
C ALA A 98 2.60 -9.54 -7.70
N THR A 99 2.66 -8.80 -6.58
CA THR A 99 2.81 -9.39 -5.24
C THR A 99 1.55 -10.08 -4.73
N THR A 100 0.37 -9.78 -5.30
CA THR A 100 -0.91 -10.37 -4.87
C THR A 100 -1.21 -11.76 -5.46
N GLY A 101 -0.33 -12.28 -6.31
CA GLY A 101 -0.45 -13.61 -6.93
C GLY A 101 -1.59 -13.75 -7.96
N GLY A 102 -2.62 -12.93 -7.91
CA GLY A 102 -3.72 -12.90 -8.88
C GLY A 102 -4.24 -14.29 -9.28
N LEU A 103 -4.29 -14.56 -10.59
CA LEU A 103 -4.76 -15.85 -11.14
C LEU A 103 -3.96 -17.07 -10.63
N LEU A 104 -2.66 -16.92 -10.38
CA LEU A 104 -1.83 -18.01 -9.82
C LEU A 104 -2.29 -18.41 -8.42
N TRP A 105 -2.61 -17.44 -7.58
CA TRP A 105 -3.16 -17.71 -6.25
C TRP A 105 -4.53 -18.39 -6.32
N GLN A 106 -5.39 -17.91 -7.19
CA GLN A 106 -6.73 -18.48 -7.39
C GLN A 106 -6.65 -19.93 -7.86
N GLN A 107 -5.78 -20.20 -8.82
CA GLN A 107 -5.49 -21.57 -9.30
C GLN A 107 -4.94 -22.46 -8.17
N PHE A 108 -3.95 -21.97 -7.44
CA PHE A 108 -3.35 -22.72 -6.33
C PHE A 108 -4.37 -23.03 -5.24
N PHE A 109 -5.16 -22.03 -4.83
CA PHE A 109 -6.15 -22.20 -3.77
C PHE A 109 -7.25 -23.19 -4.15
N ALA A 110 -7.79 -23.10 -5.37
CA ALA A 110 -8.83 -24.02 -5.84
C ALA A 110 -8.37 -25.48 -5.88
N GLN A 111 -7.07 -25.74 -6.05
CA GLN A 111 -6.47 -27.07 -6.09
C GLN A 111 -5.79 -27.46 -4.77
N SER A 112 -5.88 -26.65 -3.71
CA SER A 112 -5.15 -26.87 -2.46
C SER A 112 -5.80 -27.96 -1.61
N ASP A 113 -4.95 -28.75 -0.92
CA ASP A 113 -5.38 -29.75 0.06
C ASP A 113 -6.22 -29.09 1.19
N ALA A 114 -5.92 -27.83 1.52
CA ALA A 114 -6.67 -27.08 2.51
C ALA A 114 -8.12 -26.83 2.07
N ALA A 115 -8.35 -26.44 0.82
CA ALA A 115 -9.69 -26.26 0.27
C ALA A 115 -10.44 -27.58 0.21
N ALA A 116 -9.77 -28.66 -0.19
CA ALA A 116 -10.34 -30.02 -0.24
C ALA A 116 -10.69 -30.54 1.16
N ALA A 117 -9.80 -30.42 2.13
CA ALA A 117 -10.02 -30.87 3.51
C ALA A 117 -11.19 -30.14 4.21
N ASN A 118 -11.46 -28.89 3.83
CA ASN A 118 -12.59 -28.11 4.35
C ASN A 118 -13.86 -28.24 3.50
N GLY A 119 -13.87 -29.05 2.42
CA GLY A 119 -15.05 -29.30 1.58
C GLY A 119 -15.58 -28.06 0.85
N ILE A 120 -14.71 -27.08 0.56
CA ILE A 120 -15.11 -25.82 -0.09
C ILE A 120 -14.82 -25.80 -1.60
N VAL A 121 -14.12 -26.77 -2.13
CA VAL A 121 -13.70 -26.82 -3.55
C VAL A 121 -14.88 -26.65 -4.50
N ASP A 122 -15.95 -27.44 -4.30
CA ASP A 122 -17.14 -27.41 -5.15
C ASP A 122 -18.02 -26.17 -4.93
N GLN A 123 -17.75 -25.41 -3.86
CA GLN A 123 -18.48 -24.19 -3.51
C GLN A 123 -17.79 -22.92 -4.01
N ILE A 124 -16.59 -23.05 -4.59
CA ILE A 124 -15.86 -21.91 -5.14
C ILE A 124 -16.61 -21.38 -6.38
N PRO A 125 -17.00 -20.11 -6.41
CA PRO A 125 -17.77 -19.57 -7.53
C PRO A 125 -16.95 -19.48 -8.81
N ARG A 126 -17.63 -19.70 -9.96
CA ARG A 126 -16.99 -19.64 -11.30
C ARG A 126 -16.43 -18.29 -11.69
N TRP A 127 -16.87 -17.22 -11.04
CA TRP A 127 -16.27 -15.89 -11.26
C TRP A 127 -14.95 -15.69 -10.53
N TRP A 128 -14.57 -16.60 -9.62
CA TRP A 128 -13.31 -16.53 -8.87
C TRP A 128 -12.31 -17.61 -9.31
N ALA A 129 -12.74 -18.81 -9.58
CA ALA A 129 -11.90 -19.86 -10.18
C ALA A 129 -12.74 -20.80 -11.06
N PRO A 130 -12.15 -21.45 -12.09
CA PRO A 130 -12.80 -22.50 -12.84
C PRO A 130 -13.17 -23.70 -11.95
N PRO A 131 -14.17 -24.52 -12.35
CA PRO A 131 -14.46 -25.78 -11.69
C PRO A 131 -13.24 -26.69 -11.67
N ILE A 132 -13.10 -27.54 -10.66
CA ILE A 132 -11.92 -28.39 -10.47
C ILE A 132 -11.71 -29.37 -11.64
N GLU A 133 -12.78 -29.77 -12.32
CA GLU A 133 -12.76 -30.67 -13.48
C GLU A 133 -12.32 -29.96 -14.78
N SER A 134 -12.07 -28.66 -14.75
CA SER A 134 -11.70 -27.90 -15.94
C SER A 134 -10.37 -28.39 -16.53
N ASP A 135 -10.37 -28.64 -17.81
CA ASP A 135 -9.17 -28.96 -18.60
C ASP A 135 -8.07 -27.90 -18.50
N SER A 136 -8.42 -26.67 -18.13
CA SER A 136 -7.47 -25.57 -18.00
C SER A 136 -6.38 -25.85 -16.97
N TYR A 137 -6.70 -26.58 -15.90
CA TYR A 137 -5.74 -26.98 -14.87
C TYR A 137 -4.74 -28.01 -15.38
N ALA A 138 -5.24 -29.05 -16.11
CA ALA A 138 -4.39 -30.07 -16.72
C ALA A 138 -3.46 -29.47 -17.78
N LYS A 139 -3.98 -28.54 -18.60
CA LYS A 139 -3.23 -27.81 -19.64
C LYS A 139 -2.33 -26.71 -19.07
N ARG A 140 -2.43 -26.38 -17.80
CA ARG A 140 -1.67 -25.32 -17.11
C ARG A 140 -1.69 -24.00 -17.88
N THR A 141 -2.88 -23.58 -18.35
CA THR A 141 -3.05 -22.35 -19.13
C THR A 141 -4.19 -21.51 -18.64
N PHE A 142 -3.98 -20.19 -18.63
CA PHE A 142 -5.05 -19.21 -18.37
C PHE A 142 -5.81 -18.83 -19.67
N PHE A 143 -5.32 -19.23 -20.83
CA PHE A 143 -5.99 -19.04 -22.13
C PHE A 143 -7.03 -20.14 -22.38
N HIS A 144 -8.07 -20.16 -21.54
CA HIS A 144 -9.19 -21.11 -21.62
C HIS A 144 -10.50 -20.38 -21.31
N MET A 145 -11.61 -20.83 -21.93
CA MET A 145 -12.91 -20.16 -21.74
C MET A 145 -13.40 -20.18 -20.29
N ASP A 146 -13.03 -21.19 -19.52
CA ASP A 146 -13.41 -21.28 -18.10
C ASP A 146 -12.74 -20.19 -17.23
N TRP A 147 -11.59 -19.66 -17.68
CA TRP A 147 -10.93 -18.51 -17.02
C TRP A 147 -11.52 -17.17 -17.42
N LEU A 148 -12.36 -17.09 -18.47
CA LEU A 148 -12.89 -15.82 -18.94
C LEU A 148 -13.69 -15.05 -17.88
N PRO A 149 -14.63 -15.66 -17.11
CA PRO A 149 -15.34 -14.96 -16.03
C PRO A 149 -14.39 -14.43 -14.96
N VAL A 150 -13.37 -15.22 -14.59
CA VAL A 150 -12.36 -14.85 -13.58
C VAL A 150 -11.53 -13.66 -14.06
N ILE A 151 -11.05 -13.69 -15.30
CA ILE A 151 -10.27 -12.59 -15.90
C ILE A 151 -11.12 -11.32 -15.99
N LEU A 152 -12.38 -11.42 -16.43
CA LEU A 152 -13.27 -10.27 -16.49
C LEU A 152 -13.52 -9.64 -15.10
N MET A 153 -13.70 -10.47 -14.07
CA MET A 153 -13.86 -10.00 -12.70
C MET A 153 -12.57 -9.36 -12.16
N MET A 154 -11.42 -9.92 -12.48
CA MET A 154 -10.13 -9.35 -12.10
C MET A 154 -9.88 -8.01 -12.80
N LEU A 155 -10.19 -7.89 -14.09
CA LEU A 155 -10.10 -6.62 -14.83
C LEU A 155 -11.08 -5.58 -14.27
N PHE A 156 -12.32 -5.98 -13.98
CA PHE A 156 -13.31 -5.11 -13.34
C PHE A 156 -12.79 -4.60 -11.99
N GLY A 157 -12.38 -5.50 -11.10
CA GLY A 157 -11.88 -5.15 -9.77
C GLY A 157 -10.64 -4.24 -9.84
N SER A 158 -9.71 -4.52 -10.76
CA SER A 158 -8.53 -3.71 -10.97
C SER A 158 -8.87 -2.31 -11.48
N PHE A 159 -9.71 -2.21 -12.51
CA PHE A 159 -10.09 -0.91 -13.09
C PHE A 159 -10.85 -0.04 -12.09
N VAL A 160 -11.88 -0.61 -11.47
CA VAL A 160 -12.73 0.10 -10.51
C VAL A 160 -11.95 0.46 -9.25
N GLY A 161 -11.08 -0.45 -8.76
CA GLY A 161 -10.18 -0.20 -7.62
C GLY A 161 -9.18 0.91 -7.89
N GLN A 162 -8.56 0.92 -9.08
CA GLN A 162 -7.62 1.99 -9.46
C GLN A 162 -8.32 3.35 -9.59
N LEU A 163 -9.54 3.37 -10.15
CA LEU A 163 -10.31 4.60 -10.27
C LEU A 163 -10.71 5.15 -8.89
N SER A 164 -11.15 4.28 -7.95
CA SER A 164 -11.40 4.67 -6.56
C SER A 164 -10.16 5.24 -5.89
N ASN A 165 -9.02 4.56 -6.06
CA ASN A 165 -7.74 4.95 -5.48
C ASN A 165 -7.30 6.34 -5.97
N LEU A 166 -7.43 6.59 -7.27
CA LEU A 166 -7.15 7.90 -7.85
C LEU A 166 -8.06 8.99 -7.29
N VAL A 167 -9.37 8.75 -7.32
CA VAL A 167 -10.36 9.79 -7.03
C VAL A 167 -10.43 10.10 -5.55
N LEU A 168 -10.60 9.08 -4.69
CA LEU A 168 -10.68 9.29 -3.25
C LEU A 168 -9.30 9.69 -2.68
N GLY A 169 -8.22 9.05 -3.14
CA GLY A 169 -6.87 9.43 -2.73
C GLY A 169 -6.53 10.89 -3.06
N TYR A 170 -6.95 11.38 -4.23
CA TYR A 170 -6.81 12.79 -4.58
C TYR A 170 -7.66 13.70 -3.67
N GLY A 171 -8.91 13.34 -3.42
CA GLY A 171 -9.78 14.11 -2.52
C GLY A 171 -9.19 14.23 -1.12
N LEU A 172 -8.67 13.11 -0.58
CA LEU A 172 -8.01 13.05 0.71
C LEU A 172 -6.69 13.85 0.74
N PHE A 173 -5.90 13.79 -0.34
CA PHE A 173 -4.71 14.64 -0.48
C PHE A 173 -5.08 16.13 -0.39
N ARG A 174 -6.14 16.57 -1.08
CA ARG A 174 -6.60 17.95 -1.03
C ARG A 174 -6.99 18.38 0.40
N VAL A 175 -7.62 17.48 1.16
CA VAL A 175 -7.96 17.75 2.56
C VAL A 175 -6.70 17.79 3.41
N ALA A 176 -5.87 16.77 3.36
CA ALA A 176 -4.71 16.63 4.24
C ALA A 176 -3.57 17.63 3.92
N SER A 177 -3.25 17.82 2.63
CA SER A 177 -2.15 18.70 2.21
C SER A 177 -2.56 20.16 2.06
N ASP A 178 -3.69 20.46 1.37
CA ASP A 178 -4.05 21.84 1.04
C ASP A 178 -4.85 22.51 2.17
N MET A 179 -5.74 21.78 2.85
CA MET A 179 -6.59 22.33 3.89
C MET A 179 -5.98 22.23 5.30
N GLU A 180 -5.49 21.05 5.67
CA GLU A 180 -4.88 20.78 6.98
C GLU A 180 -3.38 21.10 7.01
N LYS A 181 -2.75 21.19 5.84
CA LYS A 181 -1.35 21.53 5.65
C LYS A 181 -0.39 20.58 6.37
N LEU A 182 -0.67 19.29 6.33
CA LEU A 182 0.18 18.25 6.94
C LEU A 182 1.54 18.14 6.23
N PRO A 183 2.62 17.76 6.95
CA PRO A 183 4.00 17.78 6.45
C PRO A 183 4.36 16.67 5.47
N PHE A 184 3.74 15.49 5.56
CA PHE A 184 4.03 14.31 4.74
C PHE A 184 5.52 13.91 4.76
N PRO A 185 6.07 13.43 5.88
CA PRO A 185 7.51 13.21 6.06
C PRO A 185 8.10 12.21 5.05
N MET A 186 7.32 11.24 4.57
CA MET A 186 7.78 10.24 3.61
C MET A 186 7.79 10.74 2.15
N ALA A 187 7.04 11.79 1.83
CA ALA A 187 6.94 12.27 0.45
C ALA A 187 8.24 12.90 -0.10
N PRO A 188 8.99 13.73 0.65
CA PRO A 188 10.25 14.30 0.20
C PRO A 188 11.30 13.25 -0.17
N ILE A 189 11.30 12.08 0.47
CA ILE A 189 12.26 11.00 0.24
C ILE A 189 12.15 10.48 -1.20
N GLY A 190 10.95 10.05 -1.59
CA GLY A 190 10.70 9.58 -2.95
C GLY A 190 10.92 10.69 -3.99
N ALA A 191 10.47 11.92 -3.69
CA ALA A 191 10.65 13.06 -4.58
C ALA A 191 12.15 13.41 -4.79
N GLN A 192 12.96 13.39 -3.73
CA GLN A 192 14.42 13.65 -3.84
C GLN A 192 15.14 12.56 -4.60
N GLY A 193 14.74 11.28 -4.48
CA GLY A 193 15.30 10.20 -5.30
C GLY A 193 15.05 10.43 -6.79
N ILE A 194 13.85 10.84 -7.16
CA ILE A 194 13.51 11.18 -8.55
C ILE A 194 14.28 12.39 -9.04
N MET A 195 14.42 13.43 -8.21
CA MET A 195 15.20 14.61 -8.54
C MET A 195 16.68 14.30 -8.69
N ALA A 196 17.23 13.38 -7.88
CA ALA A 196 18.63 12.95 -8.02
C ALA A 196 18.90 12.36 -9.40
N MET A 197 17.97 11.57 -9.94
CA MET A 197 18.10 11.01 -11.28
C MET A 197 17.97 12.09 -12.39
N ALA A 198 17.08 13.07 -12.19
CA ALA A 198 16.94 14.18 -13.12
C ALA A 198 18.19 15.07 -13.14
N GLU A 199 18.78 15.35 -11.98
CA GLU A 199 20.02 16.13 -11.86
C GLU A 199 21.23 15.46 -12.55
N ASP A 200 21.35 14.14 -12.52
CA ASP A 200 22.40 13.43 -13.24
C ASP A 200 22.30 13.67 -14.76
N ILE A 201 21.09 13.77 -15.27
CA ILE A 201 20.85 14.08 -16.70
C ILE A 201 21.19 15.52 -17.00
N GLU A 202 20.76 16.47 -16.19
CA GLU A 202 21.00 17.91 -16.36
C GLU A 202 22.48 18.23 -16.22
N ALA A 203 23.20 17.65 -15.25
CA ALA A 203 24.62 17.86 -15.02
C ALA A 203 25.51 17.36 -16.17
N LYS A 204 25.12 16.28 -16.85
CA LYS A 204 25.84 15.77 -18.03
C LYS A 204 25.61 16.63 -19.29
N THR A 205 24.58 17.45 -19.29
CA THR A 205 24.19 18.30 -20.42
C THR A 205 24.68 19.74 -20.26
N SER A 206 24.86 20.22 -19.03
CA SER A 206 25.36 21.54 -18.68
C SER A 206 26.80 21.48 -18.12
N LYS A 207 27.59 22.56 -18.29
CA LYS A 207 28.95 22.66 -17.75
C LYS A 207 29.03 22.77 -16.21
N ASP A 208 27.87 22.81 -15.52
CA ASP A 208 27.76 22.97 -14.07
C ASP A 208 27.74 21.60 -13.36
N ALA A 209 28.76 20.78 -13.56
CA ALA A 209 28.89 19.45 -12.94
C ALA A 209 29.01 19.48 -11.40
N GLU A 210 29.14 20.64 -10.78
CA GLU A 210 29.32 20.77 -9.33
C GLU A 210 28.06 20.58 -8.51
N ASN A 211 26.87 20.62 -9.11
CA ASN A 211 25.58 20.70 -8.40
C ASN A 211 24.84 19.35 -8.25
N SER A 212 25.47 18.21 -8.58
CA SER A 212 24.81 16.89 -8.52
C SER A 212 24.99 16.16 -7.18
N TRP A 213 24.87 16.87 -6.03
CA TRP A 213 25.09 16.26 -4.73
C TRP A 213 24.07 15.15 -4.41
N ARG A 214 22.80 15.29 -4.86
CA ARG A 214 21.75 14.28 -4.65
C ARG A 214 22.09 12.98 -5.36
N TRP A 215 22.58 13.06 -6.60
CA TRP A 215 23.02 11.88 -7.34
C TRP A 215 24.20 11.17 -6.65
N ARG A 216 25.18 11.93 -6.13
CA ARG A 216 26.30 11.35 -5.39
C ARG A 216 25.84 10.60 -4.14
N VAL A 217 24.93 11.17 -3.34
CA VAL A 217 24.36 10.52 -2.15
C VAL A 217 23.56 9.29 -2.55
N PHE A 218 22.74 9.39 -3.60
CA PHE A 218 21.98 8.26 -4.14
C PHE A 218 22.91 7.11 -4.59
N ALA A 219 23.99 7.43 -5.31
CA ALA A 219 24.95 6.43 -5.77
C ALA A 219 25.70 5.74 -4.62
N ILE A 220 26.07 6.50 -3.55
CA ILE A 220 26.68 5.92 -2.34
C ILE A 220 25.69 4.97 -1.64
N GLY A 221 24.45 5.40 -1.44
CA GLY A 221 23.39 4.55 -0.88
C GLY A 221 23.14 3.30 -1.72
N GLY A 222 23.11 3.44 -3.05
CA GLY A 222 23.00 2.33 -3.99
C GLY A 222 24.16 1.34 -3.90
N ALA A 223 25.40 1.84 -3.79
CA ALA A 223 26.60 1.00 -3.62
C ALA A 223 26.58 0.23 -2.29
N LEU A 224 26.17 0.89 -1.19
CA LEU A 224 26.01 0.22 0.12
C LEU A 224 24.90 -0.83 0.06
N GLY A 225 23.76 -0.52 -0.57
CA GLY A 225 22.66 -1.47 -0.77
C GLY A 225 23.05 -2.67 -1.62
N LEU A 226 23.80 -2.45 -2.71
CA LEU A 226 24.33 -3.53 -3.55
C LEU A 226 25.32 -4.41 -2.79
N ALA A 227 26.23 -3.82 -2.02
CA ALA A 227 27.19 -4.57 -1.19
C ALA A 227 26.47 -5.44 -0.17
N PHE A 228 25.51 -4.88 0.56
CA PHE A 228 24.70 -5.63 1.51
C PHE A 228 23.87 -6.71 0.81
N GLY A 229 23.15 -6.38 -0.27
CA GLY A 229 22.31 -7.33 -1.03
C GLY A 229 23.12 -8.48 -1.64
N SER A 230 24.38 -8.23 -2.02
CA SER A 230 25.30 -9.26 -2.51
C SER A 230 25.59 -10.32 -1.44
N ILE A 231 25.72 -9.91 -0.20
CA ILE A 231 25.95 -10.81 0.93
C ILE A 231 24.62 -11.44 1.39
N TYR A 232 23.56 -10.67 1.48
CA TYR A 232 22.29 -11.06 2.06
C TYR A 232 21.45 -11.98 1.15
N LEU A 233 21.35 -11.63 -0.14
CA LEU A 233 20.51 -12.36 -1.10
C LEU A 233 21.31 -13.16 -2.14
N PHE A 234 22.29 -12.52 -2.77
CA PHE A 234 22.97 -13.10 -3.91
C PHE A 234 23.86 -14.29 -3.53
N LEU A 235 24.60 -14.19 -2.42
CA LEU A 235 25.45 -15.27 -1.94
C LEU A 235 24.66 -16.56 -1.61
N PRO A 236 23.55 -16.54 -0.85
CA PRO A 236 22.73 -17.72 -0.60
C PRO A 236 22.16 -18.35 -1.87
N VAL A 237 21.65 -17.52 -2.79
CA VAL A 237 21.04 -17.98 -4.05
C VAL A 237 22.08 -18.66 -4.93
N ILE A 238 23.26 -18.04 -5.15
CA ILE A 238 24.30 -18.62 -5.99
C ILE A 238 24.92 -19.85 -5.34
N SER A 239 25.25 -19.81 -4.05
CA SER A 239 25.80 -20.98 -3.39
C SER A 239 24.83 -22.15 -3.42
N GLY A 240 23.54 -21.92 -3.18
CA GLY A 240 22.50 -22.93 -3.31
C GLY A 240 22.40 -23.53 -4.70
N ALA A 241 22.47 -22.69 -5.73
CA ALA A 241 22.43 -23.14 -7.13
C ALA A 241 23.67 -23.93 -7.55
N LEU A 242 24.87 -23.57 -7.05
CA LEU A 242 26.12 -24.21 -7.45
C LEU A 242 26.49 -25.42 -6.59
N THR A 243 26.22 -25.39 -5.29
CA THR A 243 26.67 -26.42 -4.34
C THR A 243 25.54 -27.26 -3.76
N GLY A 244 24.28 -26.93 -4.07
CA GLY A 244 23.10 -27.56 -3.47
C GLY A 244 22.83 -27.11 -2.02
N THR A 245 23.71 -26.33 -1.41
CA THR A 245 23.57 -25.81 -0.04
C THR A 245 23.70 -24.29 -0.04
N ALA A 246 22.70 -23.59 0.48
CA ALA A 246 22.72 -22.14 0.57
C ALA A 246 23.61 -21.67 1.73
N ILE A 247 24.66 -20.93 1.43
CA ILE A 247 25.53 -20.30 2.45
C ILE A 247 24.87 -18.99 2.90
N GLN A 248 24.29 -18.98 4.08
CA GLN A 248 23.64 -17.81 4.67
C GLN A 248 24.49 -17.24 5.79
N ILE A 249 25.05 -16.04 5.59
CA ILE A 249 25.73 -15.28 6.66
C ILE A 249 24.68 -14.65 7.59
N PHE A 250 23.61 -14.14 6.99
CA PHE A 250 22.44 -13.64 7.67
C PHE A 250 21.25 -14.53 7.33
N PRO A 251 20.60 -15.17 8.32
CA PRO A 251 19.44 -16.01 8.07
C PRO A 251 18.29 -15.23 7.43
N ILE A 252 17.70 -15.80 6.38
CA ILE A 252 16.55 -15.26 5.69
C ILE A 252 15.33 -16.08 6.08
N PRO A 253 14.20 -15.45 6.43
CA PRO A 253 13.93 -14.00 6.46
C PRO A 253 14.41 -13.28 7.73
N PHE A 254 14.75 -13.99 8.79
CA PHE A 254 15.23 -13.45 10.07
C PHE A 254 15.95 -14.55 10.89
N SER A 255 16.72 -14.14 11.89
CA SER A 255 17.27 -15.05 12.89
C SER A 255 16.24 -15.29 13.98
N ASP A 256 15.80 -16.53 14.14
CA ASP A 256 14.85 -16.93 15.17
C ASP A 256 15.56 -17.33 16.48
N PHE A 257 15.22 -16.67 17.57
CA PHE A 257 15.70 -16.98 18.92
C PHE A 257 14.57 -17.46 19.85
N THR A 258 13.33 -17.54 19.39
CA THR A 258 12.14 -17.82 20.19
C THR A 258 12.27 -19.16 20.95
N GLY A 259 12.73 -20.21 20.27
CA GLY A 259 12.93 -21.50 20.89
C GLY A 259 13.97 -21.49 22.03
N LYS A 260 14.99 -20.60 21.95
CA LYS A 260 16.02 -20.47 23.01
C LYS A 260 15.57 -19.58 24.17
N THR A 261 14.85 -18.48 23.83
CA THR A 261 14.41 -17.51 24.85
C THR A 261 13.12 -17.93 25.54
N GLY A 262 12.33 -18.82 24.92
CA GLY A 262 11.01 -19.25 25.38
C GLY A 262 11.03 -19.87 26.80
N GLN A 263 12.16 -20.39 27.27
CA GLN A 263 12.30 -20.87 28.65
C GLN A 263 12.31 -19.75 29.70
N TYR A 264 12.64 -18.51 29.31
CA TYR A 264 12.65 -17.33 30.20
C TYR A 264 11.51 -16.36 29.85
N LEU A 265 11.21 -16.22 28.57
CA LEU A 265 10.24 -15.30 28.04
C LEU A 265 9.08 -16.07 27.36
N HIS A 266 8.16 -16.58 28.19
CA HIS A 266 7.04 -17.38 27.72
C HIS A 266 6.16 -16.57 26.73
N ALA A 267 5.81 -17.18 25.60
CA ALA A 267 4.98 -16.62 24.54
C ALA A 267 5.50 -15.30 23.93
N VAL A 268 6.80 -15.01 24.06
CA VAL A 268 7.44 -13.85 23.43
C VAL A 268 8.15 -14.30 22.17
N ALA A 269 7.73 -13.81 21.02
CA ALA A 269 8.45 -14.00 19.77
C ALA A 269 9.72 -13.13 19.77
N THR A 270 10.88 -13.78 19.66
CA THR A 270 12.18 -13.12 19.64
C THR A 270 12.93 -13.47 18.37
N GLY A 271 13.19 -12.47 17.57
CA GLY A 271 13.92 -12.62 16.31
C GLY A 271 14.54 -11.30 15.87
N ILE A 272 15.55 -11.38 15.03
CA ILE A 272 16.20 -10.20 14.43
C ILE A 272 16.07 -10.31 12.91
N SER A 273 15.37 -9.37 12.31
CA SER A 273 15.37 -9.18 10.88
C SER A 273 16.61 -8.38 10.46
N TRP A 274 17.41 -8.96 9.57
CA TRP A 274 18.64 -8.35 9.07
C TRP A 274 18.40 -7.48 7.81
N ASP A 275 17.16 -7.21 7.46
CA ASP A 275 16.82 -6.37 6.32
C ASP A 275 17.31 -4.92 6.54
N PHE A 276 18.30 -4.52 5.74
CA PHE A 276 18.88 -3.19 5.79
C PHE A 276 17.85 -2.09 5.46
N GLY A 277 16.86 -2.41 4.64
CA GLY A 277 15.75 -1.50 4.32
C GLY A 277 14.95 -1.08 5.56
N ASN A 278 14.73 -2.00 6.50
CA ASN A 278 14.04 -1.70 7.76
C ASN A 278 14.84 -0.74 8.64
N ILE A 279 16.18 -0.89 8.68
CA ILE A 279 17.07 0.02 9.42
C ILE A 279 17.00 1.43 8.83
N VAL A 280 17.14 1.54 7.51
CA VAL A 280 17.08 2.82 6.81
C VAL A 280 15.72 3.49 6.98
N THR A 281 14.62 2.74 6.88
CA THR A 281 13.27 3.25 7.11
C THR A 281 13.12 3.80 8.54
N GLY A 282 13.63 3.08 9.54
CA GLY A 282 13.62 3.54 10.92
C GLY A 282 14.38 4.84 11.16
N MET A 283 15.48 5.09 10.42
CA MET A 283 16.24 6.34 10.50
C MET A 283 15.50 7.56 9.94
N VAL A 284 14.51 7.33 9.06
CA VAL A 284 13.75 8.40 8.41
C VAL A 284 12.46 8.73 9.17
N MET A 285 11.93 7.78 9.92
CA MET A 285 10.69 7.96 10.66
C MET A 285 10.79 9.01 11.76
N PRO A 286 9.70 9.76 12.05
CA PRO A 286 9.65 10.71 13.15
C PRO A 286 10.01 10.07 14.49
N PHE A 287 10.83 10.77 15.28
CA PHE A 287 11.38 10.26 16.54
C PHE A 287 10.32 9.70 17.49
N TYR A 288 9.22 10.45 17.72
CA TYR A 288 8.16 9.98 18.62
C TYR A 288 7.40 8.76 18.10
N GLY A 289 7.32 8.57 16.78
CA GLY A 289 6.78 7.35 16.18
C GLY A 289 7.65 6.14 16.52
N MET A 290 8.97 6.28 16.41
CA MET A 290 9.93 5.22 16.76
C MET A 290 9.95 4.92 18.27
N VAL A 291 9.85 5.95 19.11
CA VAL A 291 9.71 5.77 20.57
C VAL A 291 8.45 4.97 20.91
N GLY A 292 7.32 5.27 20.24
CA GLY A 292 6.07 4.52 20.41
C GLY A 292 6.21 3.06 20.02
N SER A 293 6.86 2.75 18.90
CA SER A 293 7.14 1.38 18.45
C SER A 293 8.02 0.63 19.45
N PHE A 294 9.05 1.29 19.98
CA PHE A 294 9.93 0.68 20.99
C PHE A 294 9.20 0.40 22.31
N ILE A 295 8.34 1.32 22.77
CA ILE A 295 7.49 1.11 23.95
C ILE A 295 6.55 -0.08 23.71
N GLY A 296 5.94 -0.20 22.52
CA GLY A 296 5.10 -1.34 22.16
C GLY A 296 5.84 -2.67 22.26
N LEU A 297 7.09 -2.72 21.79
CA LEU A 297 7.93 -3.91 21.92
C LEU A 297 8.19 -4.27 23.40
N ILE A 298 8.56 -3.31 24.25
CA ILE A 298 8.75 -3.53 25.67
C ILE A 298 7.46 -4.04 26.34
N ILE A 299 6.33 -3.43 26.01
CA ILE A 299 5.03 -3.86 26.52
C ILE A 299 4.78 -5.33 26.17
N THR A 300 5.03 -5.72 24.93
CA THR A 300 4.85 -7.11 24.48
C THR A 300 5.74 -8.09 25.25
N VAL A 301 7.01 -7.75 25.46
CA VAL A 301 7.96 -8.58 26.23
C VAL A 301 7.50 -8.78 27.68
N VAL A 302 6.89 -7.78 28.29
CA VAL A 302 6.40 -7.83 29.68
C VAL A 302 5.04 -8.50 29.79
N ILE A 303 4.13 -8.18 28.89
CA ILE A 303 2.73 -8.62 28.98
C ILE A 303 2.58 -10.09 28.56
N ASN A 304 3.27 -10.57 27.54
CA ASN A 304 3.08 -11.94 27.05
C ASN A 304 3.32 -13.03 28.11
N PRO A 305 4.40 -13.01 28.91
CA PRO A 305 4.57 -13.97 29.99
C PRO A 305 3.43 -13.90 31.03
N ILE A 306 2.92 -12.69 31.30
CA ILE A 306 1.80 -12.51 32.25
C ILE A 306 0.52 -13.12 31.68
N LEU A 307 0.21 -12.86 30.40
CA LEU A 307 -0.95 -13.43 29.73
C LEU A 307 -0.88 -14.95 29.62
N TYR A 308 0.31 -15.49 29.33
CA TYR A 308 0.55 -16.93 29.32
C TYR A 308 0.31 -17.55 30.69
N ASN A 309 0.88 -16.99 31.75
CA ASN A 309 0.71 -17.48 33.13
C ASN A 309 -0.76 -17.37 33.61
N ARG A 310 -1.54 -16.47 33.01
CA ARG A 310 -2.98 -16.36 33.26
C ARG A 310 -3.86 -17.29 32.38
N GLY A 311 -3.23 -18.10 31.52
CA GLY A 311 -3.91 -19.02 30.62
C GLY A 311 -4.63 -18.36 29.44
N ILE A 312 -4.36 -17.06 29.15
CA ILE A 312 -4.96 -16.33 28.02
C ILE A 312 -4.28 -16.77 26.72
N LEU A 313 -2.94 -16.87 26.70
CA LEU A 313 -2.18 -17.37 25.54
C LEU A 313 -2.04 -18.90 25.62
N SER A 314 -3.18 -19.61 25.58
CA SER A 314 -3.27 -21.05 25.85
C SER A 314 -2.75 -21.94 24.72
N ASN A 315 -2.74 -21.43 23.49
CA ASN A 315 -2.29 -22.19 22.32
C ASN A 315 -0.77 -22.22 22.15
N TRP A 316 -0.04 -21.30 22.80
CA TRP A 316 1.42 -21.28 22.74
C TRP A 316 2.03 -22.48 23.48
N LYS A 317 3.07 -23.07 22.88
CA LYS A 317 3.81 -24.20 23.47
C LYS A 317 5.31 -23.91 23.45
N PHE A 318 6.02 -24.40 24.45
CA PHE A 318 7.47 -24.34 24.48
C PHE A 318 8.06 -25.08 23.25
N GLY A 319 8.98 -24.43 22.57
CA GLY A 319 9.57 -24.92 21.32
C GLY A 319 8.92 -24.35 20.04
N ASP A 320 7.85 -23.58 20.18
CA ASP A 320 7.29 -22.84 19.03
C ASP A 320 8.32 -21.85 18.48
N ASP A 321 8.36 -21.72 17.16
CA ASP A 321 9.16 -20.73 16.45
C ASP A 321 8.51 -19.32 16.49
N THR A 322 9.21 -18.31 16.00
CA THR A 322 8.70 -16.93 15.97
C THR A 322 7.37 -16.82 15.23
N ILE A 323 7.21 -17.48 14.08
CA ILE A 323 6.02 -17.39 13.25
C ILE A 323 4.83 -18.04 13.96
N SER A 324 5.00 -19.25 14.47
CA SER A 324 3.96 -19.98 15.22
C SER A 324 3.57 -19.22 16.48
N THR A 325 4.53 -18.65 17.21
CA THR A 325 4.28 -17.84 18.41
C THR A 325 3.43 -16.60 18.07
N LEU A 326 3.80 -15.85 17.04
CA LEU A 326 3.04 -14.67 16.62
C LEU A 326 1.62 -15.05 16.18
N PHE A 327 1.48 -16.11 15.40
CA PHE A 327 0.18 -16.56 14.90
C PHE A 327 -0.75 -16.98 16.05
N LYS A 328 -0.29 -17.81 16.97
CA LYS A 328 -1.06 -18.27 18.12
C LYS A 328 -1.44 -17.12 19.07
N ASN A 329 -0.50 -16.24 19.39
CA ASN A 329 -0.75 -15.06 20.21
C ASN A 329 -1.76 -14.09 19.55
N ASN A 330 -1.72 -13.95 18.23
CA ASN A 330 -2.70 -13.18 17.49
C ASN A 330 -4.10 -13.76 17.65
N ILE A 331 -4.27 -15.06 17.48
CA ILE A 331 -5.57 -15.72 17.63
C ILE A 331 -6.08 -15.58 19.07
N ASP A 332 -5.22 -15.82 20.07
CA ASP A 332 -5.65 -15.87 21.46
C ASP A 332 -5.97 -14.49 22.03
N PHE A 333 -5.26 -13.43 21.60
CA PHE A 333 -5.38 -12.12 22.24
C PHE A 333 -5.23 -10.91 21.29
N TYR A 334 -4.17 -10.89 20.46
CA TYR A 334 -3.78 -9.67 19.79
C TYR A 334 -4.73 -9.22 18.68
N PHE A 335 -5.47 -10.11 18.02
CA PHE A 335 -6.48 -9.69 17.05
C PHE A 335 -7.53 -8.79 17.69
N SER A 336 -8.06 -9.18 18.84
CA SER A 336 -9.04 -8.37 19.58
C SER A 336 -8.45 -7.03 20.03
N LEU A 337 -7.21 -7.07 20.53
CA LEU A 337 -6.50 -5.86 20.96
C LEU A 337 -6.24 -4.91 19.77
N HIS A 338 -5.77 -5.44 18.62
CA HIS A 338 -5.50 -4.65 17.42
C HIS A 338 -6.78 -4.00 16.88
N ILE A 339 -7.90 -4.73 16.89
CA ILE A 339 -9.20 -4.15 16.52
C ILE A 339 -9.55 -3.00 17.46
N GLY A 340 -9.41 -3.21 18.77
CA GLY A 340 -9.69 -2.18 19.78
C GLY A 340 -8.82 -0.93 19.60
N ILE A 341 -7.51 -1.11 19.39
CA ILE A 341 -6.56 -0.02 19.14
C ILE A 341 -6.91 0.73 17.85
N ALA A 342 -7.16 -0.01 16.75
CA ALA A 342 -7.52 0.61 15.47
C ALA A 342 -8.81 1.41 15.56
N VAL A 343 -9.83 0.90 16.26
CA VAL A 343 -11.09 1.62 16.51
C VAL A 343 -10.84 2.86 17.38
N ALA A 344 -10.02 2.75 18.44
CA ALA A 344 -9.67 3.89 19.29
C ALA A 344 -8.94 5.00 18.50
N ILE A 345 -8.00 4.62 17.62
CA ILE A 345 -7.30 5.57 16.74
C ILE A 345 -8.29 6.22 15.77
N ALA A 346 -9.21 5.44 15.18
CA ALA A 346 -10.23 5.96 14.29
C ALA A 346 -11.14 6.97 15.00
N ILE A 347 -11.61 6.67 16.21
CA ILE A 347 -12.44 7.58 17.03
C ILE A 347 -11.67 8.86 17.37
N ALA A 348 -10.42 8.73 17.82
CA ALA A 348 -9.57 9.88 18.14
C ALA A 348 -9.31 10.73 16.88
N GLY A 349 -9.08 10.10 15.74
CA GLY A 349 -8.93 10.77 14.44
C GLY A 349 -10.19 11.55 14.06
N ILE A 350 -11.35 10.89 14.07
CA ILE A 350 -12.65 11.55 13.77
C ILE A 350 -12.92 12.73 14.71
N TYR A 351 -12.66 12.56 16.02
CA TYR A 351 -12.81 13.63 16.99
C TYR A 351 -11.94 14.85 16.63
N GLN A 352 -10.68 14.63 16.28
CA GLN A 352 -9.77 15.71 15.88
C GLN A 352 -10.23 16.41 14.61
N VAL A 353 -10.75 15.65 13.64
CA VAL A 353 -11.33 16.18 12.39
C VAL A 353 -12.51 17.08 12.68
N VAL A 354 -13.50 16.57 13.42
CA VAL A 354 -14.69 17.34 13.78
C VAL A 354 -14.30 18.62 14.51
N LYS A 355 -13.37 18.52 15.47
CA LYS A 355 -12.84 19.68 16.21
C LYS A 355 -12.16 20.68 15.27
N SER A 356 -11.37 20.23 14.30
CA SER A 356 -10.70 21.06 13.29
C SER A 356 -11.72 21.76 12.38
N ILE A 357 -12.72 21.04 11.89
CA ILE A 357 -13.79 21.60 11.06
C ILE A 357 -14.59 22.66 11.84
N VAL A 358 -14.99 22.37 13.07
CA VAL A 358 -15.73 23.31 13.91
C VAL A 358 -14.91 24.56 14.18
N LYS A 359 -13.61 24.40 14.51
CA LYS A 359 -12.68 25.54 14.71
C LYS A 359 -12.52 26.35 13.43
N GLY A 360 -12.29 25.70 12.28
CA GLY A 360 -12.16 26.35 10.97
C GLY A 360 -13.44 27.09 10.55
N ASN A 361 -14.63 26.53 10.84
CA ASN A 361 -15.90 27.20 10.56
C ASN A 361 -16.15 28.41 11.47
N ARG A 362 -15.74 28.34 12.75
CA ARG A 362 -15.78 29.50 13.66
C ARG A 362 -14.85 30.64 13.21
N GLU A 363 -13.65 30.30 12.78
CA GLU A 363 -12.67 31.25 12.26
C GLU A 363 -13.12 31.89 10.93
N LYS A 364 -13.70 31.11 10.02
CA LYS A 364 -14.33 31.62 8.79
C LYS A 364 -15.49 32.56 9.08
N ARG A 365 -16.33 32.29 10.08
CA ARG A 365 -17.40 33.19 10.52
C ARG A 365 -16.86 34.50 11.09
N ARG A 366 -15.78 34.44 11.90
CA ARG A 366 -15.08 35.63 12.42
C ARG A 366 -14.48 36.49 11.31
N LEU A 367 -13.75 35.88 10.37
CA LEU A 367 -13.14 36.58 9.24
C LEU A 367 -14.19 37.20 8.29
N LYS A 368 -15.33 36.52 8.13
CA LYS A 368 -16.48 37.06 7.36
C LYS A 368 -17.12 38.26 8.04
N ALA A 369 -17.19 38.25 9.37
CA ALA A 369 -17.72 39.37 10.16
C ALA A 369 -16.81 40.62 10.14
N VAL A 370 -15.51 40.46 9.88
CA VAL A 370 -14.50 41.51 9.77
C VAL A 370 -14.26 41.93 8.30
N GLY A 371 -15.08 41.47 7.35
CA GLY A 371 -14.96 41.81 5.91
C GLY A 371 -13.79 41.17 5.17
N GLN A 372 -13.03 40.32 5.81
CA GLN A 372 -11.92 39.58 5.20
C GLN A 372 -12.43 38.26 4.62
N VAL A 373 -12.76 38.24 3.32
CA VAL A 373 -13.13 37.01 2.62
C VAL A 373 -11.86 36.28 2.19
N LYS A 374 -11.39 35.30 2.97
CA LYS A 374 -10.42 34.32 2.47
C LYS A 374 -11.11 33.48 1.40
N LYS A 375 -10.53 33.42 0.18
CA LYS A 375 -10.91 32.44 -0.86
C LYS A 375 -10.91 31.06 -0.20
N GLY A 376 -11.94 30.27 -0.47
CA GLY A 376 -12.02 28.93 0.12
C GLY A 376 -10.77 28.12 -0.20
N ALA A 377 -10.19 27.45 0.77
CA ALA A 377 -8.94 26.68 0.65
C ALA A 377 -8.94 25.69 -0.55
N TRP A 378 -10.12 25.24 -0.97
CA TRP A 378 -10.27 24.41 -2.18
C TRP A 378 -9.95 25.15 -3.49
N LYS A 379 -10.08 26.47 -3.54
CA LYS A 379 -9.79 27.30 -4.72
C LYS A 379 -8.40 27.94 -4.70
N ASP A 380 -7.71 27.88 -3.56
CA ASP A 380 -6.39 28.47 -3.37
C ASP A 380 -5.32 27.41 -3.60
N VAL A 381 -5.08 27.09 -4.88
CA VAL A 381 -4.15 26.04 -5.31
C VAL A 381 -3.18 26.58 -6.36
N PRO A 382 -1.98 26.00 -6.48
CA PRO A 382 -1.03 26.34 -7.52
C PRO A 382 -1.66 26.16 -8.92
N LYS A 383 -1.49 27.17 -9.77
CA LYS A 383 -2.01 27.11 -11.14
C LYS A 383 -1.27 26.05 -11.96
N GLY A 384 -2.01 25.30 -12.78
CA GLY A 384 -1.42 24.32 -13.69
C GLY A 384 -1.14 22.94 -13.10
N ARG A 385 -1.45 22.70 -11.84
CA ARG A 385 -1.25 21.40 -11.14
C ARG A 385 -2.16 20.28 -11.68
N GLY A 386 -3.25 20.61 -12.33
CA GLY A 386 -4.19 19.63 -12.90
C GLY A 386 -5.28 19.20 -11.93
N ASP A 387 -5.78 20.13 -11.12
CA ASP A 387 -6.78 19.88 -10.08
C ASP A 387 -8.18 19.64 -10.64
N ILE A 388 -8.96 18.77 -9.98
CA ILE A 388 -10.38 18.49 -10.28
C ILE A 388 -11.29 19.14 -9.25
N GLY A 389 -12.53 19.39 -9.67
CA GLY A 389 -13.59 19.89 -8.81
C GLY A 389 -14.03 18.87 -7.77
N ALA A 390 -14.37 19.33 -6.56
CA ALA A 390 -14.83 18.46 -5.46
C ALA A 390 -16.06 17.61 -5.83
N TRP A 391 -16.99 18.18 -6.60
CA TRP A 391 -18.18 17.46 -7.06
C TRP A 391 -17.86 16.27 -7.97
N ALA A 392 -16.87 16.40 -8.84
CA ALA A 392 -16.44 15.30 -9.70
C ALA A 392 -15.85 14.16 -8.90
N ILE A 393 -15.10 14.47 -7.83
CA ILE A 393 -14.53 13.48 -6.90
C ILE A 393 -15.65 12.71 -6.20
N ILE A 394 -16.59 13.43 -5.58
CA ILE A 394 -17.70 12.83 -4.83
C ILE A 394 -18.56 11.96 -5.75
N LEU A 395 -18.94 12.47 -6.93
CA LEU A 395 -19.77 11.75 -7.88
C LEU A 395 -19.06 10.48 -8.39
N CYS A 396 -17.80 10.60 -8.78
CA CYS A 396 -17.02 9.47 -9.29
C CYS A 396 -16.86 8.39 -8.20
N TYR A 397 -16.52 8.77 -6.97
CA TYR A 397 -16.44 7.82 -5.86
C TYR A 397 -17.76 7.12 -5.59
N PHE A 398 -18.87 7.88 -5.61
CA PHE A 398 -20.21 7.31 -5.43
C PHE A 398 -20.53 6.28 -6.51
N LEU A 399 -20.29 6.60 -7.78
CA LEU A 399 -20.56 5.70 -8.90
C LEU A 399 -19.70 4.45 -8.86
N VAL A 400 -18.41 4.59 -8.52
CA VAL A 400 -17.46 3.46 -8.43
C VAL A 400 -17.84 2.53 -7.29
N THR A 401 -18.18 3.06 -6.11
CA THR A 401 -18.64 2.25 -4.97
C THR A 401 -19.98 1.56 -5.27
N ALA A 402 -20.89 2.26 -5.96
CA ALA A 402 -22.14 1.68 -6.42
C ALA A 402 -21.90 0.51 -7.41
N SER A 403 -20.94 0.64 -8.32
CA SER A 403 -20.63 -0.42 -9.29
C SER A 403 -20.10 -1.70 -8.59
N TYR A 404 -19.25 -1.57 -7.56
CA TYR A 404 -18.87 -2.72 -6.72
C TYR A 404 -20.09 -3.38 -6.09
N THR A 405 -20.94 -2.60 -5.47
CA THR A 405 -22.14 -3.11 -4.79
C THR A 405 -23.08 -3.82 -5.75
N VAL A 406 -23.35 -3.20 -6.92
CA VAL A 406 -24.23 -3.77 -7.94
C VAL A 406 -23.68 -5.09 -8.49
N VAL A 407 -22.39 -5.15 -8.81
CA VAL A 407 -21.75 -6.37 -9.32
C VAL A 407 -21.75 -7.46 -8.24
N SER A 408 -21.38 -7.15 -7.01
CA SER A 408 -21.34 -8.13 -5.92
C SER A 408 -22.73 -8.72 -5.64
N ILE A 409 -23.74 -7.87 -5.56
CA ILE A 409 -25.13 -8.35 -5.34
C ILE A 409 -25.63 -9.10 -6.57
N GLY A 410 -25.34 -8.63 -7.79
CA GLY A 410 -25.69 -9.34 -9.02
C GLY A 410 -25.12 -10.75 -9.09
N LEU A 411 -23.88 -10.93 -8.69
CA LEU A 411 -23.22 -12.24 -8.60
C LEU A 411 -23.90 -13.16 -7.58
N LEU A 412 -24.26 -12.65 -6.40
CA LEU A 412 -24.98 -13.44 -5.40
C LEU A 412 -26.38 -13.84 -5.85
N VAL A 413 -27.13 -12.90 -6.42
CA VAL A 413 -28.48 -13.16 -6.97
C VAL A 413 -28.41 -14.21 -8.08
N TRP A 414 -27.42 -14.09 -8.97
CA TRP A 414 -27.20 -15.08 -10.02
C TRP A 414 -26.85 -16.46 -9.47
N HIS A 415 -25.97 -16.51 -8.45
CA HIS A 415 -25.53 -17.76 -7.83
C HIS A 415 -26.68 -18.48 -7.08
N HIS A 416 -27.53 -17.74 -6.37
CA HIS A 416 -28.68 -18.28 -5.64
C HIS A 416 -29.92 -18.53 -6.52
N GLY A 417 -29.95 -18.02 -7.74
CA GLY A 417 -31.11 -18.11 -8.61
C GLY A 417 -32.27 -17.17 -8.21
N GLY A 418 -32.01 -16.19 -7.31
CA GLY A 418 -33.02 -15.23 -6.89
C GLY A 418 -32.59 -14.36 -5.71
N TRP A 419 -33.46 -13.43 -5.31
CA TRP A 419 -33.25 -12.54 -4.18
C TRP A 419 -33.66 -13.21 -2.86
N THR A 420 -32.80 -13.12 -1.84
CA THR A 420 -33.04 -13.63 -0.48
C THR A 420 -32.84 -12.54 0.57
N ASP A 421 -33.36 -12.77 1.80
CA ASP A 421 -33.13 -11.84 2.92
C ASP A 421 -31.65 -11.75 3.30
N ASP A 422 -30.90 -12.84 3.18
CA ASP A 422 -29.46 -12.87 3.41
C ASP A 422 -28.72 -11.96 2.44
N ILE A 423 -29.10 -11.94 1.15
CA ILE A 423 -28.54 -11.04 0.13
C ILE A 423 -28.84 -9.58 0.48
N ARG A 424 -30.06 -9.28 1.01
CA ARG A 424 -30.39 -7.94 1.49
C ARG A 424 -29.46 -7.49 2.62
N ASN A 425 -29.16 -8.37 3.57
CA ASN A 425 -28.24 -8.06 4.66
C ASN A 425 -26.82 -7.81 4.16
N VAL A 426 -26.34 -8.63 3.21
CA VAL A 426 -25.05 -8.40 2.53
C VAL A 426 -25.05 -7.04 1.83
N LEU A 427 -26.13 -6.64 1.14
CA LEU A 427 -26.25 -5.32 0.52
C LEU A 427 -26.06 -4.19 1.54
N ILE A 428 -26.72 -4.27 2.71
CA ILE A 428 -26.58 -3.28 3.78
C ILE A 428 -25.11 -3.20 4.24
N VAL A 429 -24.49 -4.35 4.45
CA VAL A 429 -23.07 -4.43 4.85
C VAL A 429 -22.15 -3.80 3.79
N LEU A 430 -22.37 -4.09 2.50
CA LEU A 430 -21.58 -3.50 1.41
C LEU A 430 -21.72 -1.97 1.34
N LEU A 431 -22.94 -1.46 1.53
CA LEU A 431 -23.19 -0.02 1.57
C LEU A 431 -22.50 0.64 2.77
N LEU A 432 -22.56 0.04 3.96
CA LEU A 432 -21.87 0.54 5.14
C LEU A 432 -20.34 0.51 4.96
N LEU A 433 -19.80 -0.58 4.42
CA LEU A 433 -18.36 -0.70 4.17
C LEU A 433 -17.87 0.30 3.12
N GLY A 434 -18.59 0.42 2.02
CA GLY A 434 -18.18 1.30 0.91
C GLY A 434 -18.37 2.79 1.19
N TYR A 435 -19.52 3.18 1.76
CA TYR A 435 -19.84 4.61 1.92
C TYR A 435 -19.54 5.18 3.31
N VAL A 436 -19.34 4.35 4.32
CA VAL A 436 -19.06 4.82 5.69
C VAL A 436 -17.64 4.44 6.10
N TYR A 437 -17.35 3.14 6.16
CA TYR A 437 -16.06 2.65 6.65
C TYR A 437 -14.88 3.10 5.77
N THR A 438 -14.93 2.82 4.46
CA THR A 438 -13.83 3.09 3.54
C THR A 438 -13.42 4.58 3.51
N PRO A 439 -14.30 5.57 3.41
CA PRO A 439 -13.92 6.97 3.49
C PRO A 439 -13.31 7.36 4.84
N ILE A 440 -13.85 6.83 5.95
CA ILE A 440 -13.37 7.15 7.30
C ILE A 440 -11.96 6.62 7.50
N ILE A 441 -11.72 5.32 7.26
CA ILE A 441 -10.40 4.73 7.46
C ILE A 441 -9.35 5.33 6.52
N SER A 442 -9.75 5.61 5.27
CA SER A 442 -8.87 6.27 4.30
C SER A 442 -8.51 7.69 4.73
N TYR A 443 -9.45 8.43 5.33
CA TYR A 443 -9.15 9.76 5.85
C TYR A 443 -8.23 9.71 7.08
N VAL A 444 -8.48 8.78 8.00
CA VAL A 444 -7.61 8.58 9.18
C VAL A 444 -6.18 8.23 8.74
N THR A 445 -6.04 7.32 7.78
CA THR A 445 -4.74 6.98 7.19
C THR A 445 -4.09 8.17 6.48
N ALA A 446 -4.83 8.93 5.68
CA ALA A 446 -4.30 10.12 5.03
C ALA A 446 -3.72 11.14 6.02
N ARG A 447 -4.35 11.30 7.19
CA ARG A 447 -3.81 12.15 8.25
C ARG A 447 -2.57 11.56 8.91
N LEU A 448 -2.56 10.27 9.21
CA LEU A 448 -1.41 9.63 9.83
C LEU A 448 -0.21 9.58 8.89
N GLU A 449 -0.44 9.28 7.61
CA GLU A 449 0.58 9.43 6.57
C GLU A 449 1.12 10.86 6.49
N GLY A 450 0.22 11.84 6.58
CA GLY A 450 0.58 13.25 6.59
C GLY A 450 1.36 13.72 7.83
N MET A 451 1.18 13.08 8.97
CA MET A 451 1.82 13.46 10.24
C MET A 451 3.06 12.62 10.59
N VAL A 452 2.95 11.30 10.44
CA VAL A 452 3.94 10.34 10.96
C VAL A 452 4.42 9.32 9.91
N GLY A 453 3.85 9.31 8.70
CA GLY A 453 4.19 8.34 7.67
C GLY A 453 3.72 6.91 8.00
N GLN A 454 2.58 6.78 8.66
CA GLN A 454 2.03 5.48 9.09
C GLN A 454 0.63 5.23 8.49
N VAL A 455 0.34 3.96 8.25
CA VAL A 455 -0.96 3.47 7.78
C VAL A 455 -1.72 2.85 8.94
N VAL A 456 -3.03 3.04 8.99
CA VAL A 456 -3.93 2.35 9.92
C VAL A 456 -4.84 1.44 9.15
N GLU A 457 -4.87 0.19 9.57
CA GLU A 457 -5.82 -0.81 9.09
C GLU A 457 -6.56 -1.41 10.28
N VAL A 458 -7.86 -1.65 10.11
CA VAL A 458 -8.65 -2.43 11.07
C VAL A 458 -8.58 -3.88 10.61
N PRO A 459 -7.87 -4.75 11.34
CA PRO A 459 -7.77 -6.15 10.93
C PRO A 459 -9.14 -6.82 10.97
N MET A 460 -9.35 -7.78 10.07
CA MET A 460 -10.54 -8.63 10.01
C MET A 460 -11.90 -7.90 9.91
N ILE A 461 -11.93 -6.63 9.51
CA ILE A 461 -13.19 -5.89 9.35
C ILE A 461 -14.08 -6.50 8.25
N ARG A 462 -13.46 -7.02 7.20
CA ARG A 462 -14.14 -7.73 6.13
C ARG A 462 -14.85 -8.97 6.67
N GLU A 463 -14.10 -9.80 7.36
CA GLU A 463 -14.55 -11.06 7.94
C GLU A 463 -15.67 -10.81 8.95
N ALA A 464 -15.45 -9.89 9.88
CA ALA A 464 -16.46 -9.50 10.87
C ALA A 464 -17.75 -9.01 10.20
N ALA A 465 -17.64 -8.14 9.21
CA ALA A 465 -18.80 -7.58 8.53
C ALA A 465 -19.60 -8.65 7.74
N LEU A 466 -18.89 -9.58 7.07
CA LEU A 466 -19.53 -10.67 6.35
C LEU A 466 -20.21 -11.69 7.30
N ILE A 467 -19.58 -12.02 8.41
CA ILE A 467 -20.18 -12.89 9.45
C ILE A 467 -21.42 -12.23 10.05
N LEU A 468 -21.34 -10.94 10.38
CA LEU A 468 -22.47 -10.19 10.95
C LEU A 468 -23.62 -10.00 9.95
N SER A 469 -23.40 -10.15 8.64
CA SER A 469 -24.48 -10.15 7.65
C SER A 469 -25.41 -11.34 7.79
N GLY A 470 -24.98 -12.42 8.47
CA GLY A 470 -25.75 -13.65 8.62
C GLY A 470 -25.87 -14.47 7.34
N TYR A 471 -25.07 -14.18 6.32
CA TYR A 471 -25.10 -14.95 5.08
C TYR A 471 -24.45 -16.33 5.26
N HIS A 472 -25.24 -17.39 4.98
CA HIS A 472 -24.82 -18.78 5.09
C HIS A 472 -24.35 -19.37 3.76
N GLY A 473 -23.18 -18.97 3.29
CA GLY A 473 -22.64 -19.52 2.04
C GLY A 473 -21.19 -19.12 1.82
N VAL A 474 -20.45 -19.94 1.09
CA VAL A 474 -19.03 -19.70 0.78
C VAL A 474 -18.87 -18.59 -0.26
N ALA A 475 -19.84 -18.39 -1.15
CA ALA A 475 -19.77 -17.47 -2.28
C ALA A 475 -19.51 -16.00 -1.86
N VAL A 476 -19.99 -15.57 -0.69
CA VAL A 476 -19.81 -14.21 -0.18
C VAL A 476 -18.34 -13.86 0.07
N TRP A 477 -17.49 -14.85 0.38
CA TRP A 477 -16.07 -14.66 0.64
C TRP A 477 -15.26 -14.35 -0.61
N PHE A 478 -15.82 -14.66 -1.77
CA PHE A 478 -15.20 -14.46 -3.08
C PHE A 478 -15.75 -13.25 -3.84
N LEU A 479 -16.50 -12.39 -3.17
CA LEU A 479 -17.03 -11.17 -3.78
C LEU A 479 -15.97 -10.08 -3.89
N PRO A 480 -16.03 -9.25 -4.94
CA PRO A 480 -15.31 -7.99 -4.97
C PRO A 480 -15.97 -7.03 -3.98
N LEU A 481 -15.22 -6.61 -2.96
CA LEU A 481 -15.76 -5.74 -1.90
C LEU A 481 -15.25 -4.31 -2.03
N PRO A 482 -16.08 -3.29 -1.75
CA PRO A 482 -15.68 -1.89 -1.77
C PRO A 482 -14.91 -1.51 -0.48
N ILE A 483 -13.98 -2.37 -0.07
CA ILE A 483 -13.14 -2.15 1.12
C ILE A 483 -11.73 -1.90 0.64
N ALA A 484 -11.23 -0.68 0.85
CA ALA A 484 -9.84 -0.35 0.61
C ALA A 484 -9.41 0.84 1.46
N ASN A 485 -8.11 0.98 1.64
CA ASN A 485 -7.52 2.13 2.32
C ASN A 485 -6.81 3.01 1.29
N TYR A 486 -7.48 4.07 0.86
CA TYR A 486 -6.97 4.99 -0.16
C TYR A 486 -6.11 6.13 0.41
N GLY A 487 -5.91 6.17 1.73
CA GLY A 487 -5.13 7.20 2.41
C GLY A 487 -3.65 7.22 2.01
N THR A 488 -3.08 6.05 1.72
CA THR A 488 -1.69 5.90 1.28
C THR A 488 -1.39 6.64 -0.03
N MET A 489 -2.40 6.80 -0.90
CA MET A 489 -2.24 7.52 -2.17
C MET A 489 -1.91 9.00 -1.99
N THR A 490 -2.20 9.57 -0.83
CA THR A 490 -1.91 10.98 -0.52
C THR A 490 -0.42 11.30 -0.55
N VAL A 491 0.43 10.35 -0.15
CA VAL A 491 1.90 10.49 -0.22
C VAL A 491 2.36 10.59 -1.67
N PHE A 492 1.80 9.76 -2.56
CA PHE A 492 2.12 9.81 -3.99
C PHE A 492 1.68 11.13 -4.64
N TYR A 493 0.50 11.66 -4.28
CA TYR A 493 0.08 12.99 -4.75
C TYR A 493 1.00 14.09 -4.22
N ARG A 494 1.49 13.96 -2.98
CA ARG A 494 2.47 14.91 -2.44
C ARG A 494 3.82 14.80 -3.15
N GLN A 495 4.30 13.61 -3.46
CA GLN A 495 5.50 13.40 -4.28
C GLN A 495 5.35 14.00 -5.68
N CYS A 496 4.19 13.79 -6.32
CA CYS A 496 3.84 14.38 -7.60
C CYS A 496 3.89 15.92 -7.57
N GLU A 497 3.36 16.52 -6.52
CA GLU A 497 3.40 17.97 -6.31
C GLU A 497 4.84 18.46 -6.13
N LEU A 498 5.65 17.78 -5.30
CA LEU A 498 7.04 18.15 -5.02
C LEU A 498 7.97 18.01 -6.24
N THR A 499 7.66 17.09 -7.16
CA THR A 499 8.41 16.93 -8.42
C THR A 499 7.93 17.86 -9.53
N GLY A 500 6.89 18.66 -9.29
CA GLY A 500 6.32 19.55 -10.31
C GLY A 500 5.57 18.83 -11.42
N THR A 501 5.08 17.60 -11.15
CA THR A 501 4.31 16.80 -12.11
C THR A 501 2.83 17.12 -12.03
N LYS A 502 2.15 17.24 -13.17
CA LYS A 502 0.69 17.40 -13.19
C LYS A 502 -0.03 16.15 -12.70
N PHE A 503 -1.05 16.31 -11.89
CA PHE A 503 -1.88 15.19 -11.41
C PHE A 503 -2.56 14.42 -12.54
N THR A 504 -2.89 15.10 -13.64
CA THR A 504 -3.42 14.46 -14.85
C THR A 504 -2.50 13.39 -15.43
N SER A 505 -1.18 13.51 -15.22
CA SER A 505 -0.20 12.51 -15.63
C SER A 505 -0.35 11.19 -14.85
N ILE A 506 -0.58 11.27 -13.53
CA ILE A 506 -0.84 10.08 -12.69
C ILE A 506 -2.10 9.37 -13.17
N TRP A 507 -3.16 10.14 -13.46
CA TRP A 507 -4.44 9.57 -13.86
C TRP A 507 -4.35 8.84 -15.19
N LYS A 508 -3.72 9.46 -16.20
CA LYS A 508 -3.44 8.79 -17.46
C LYS A 508 -2.64 7.51 -17.26
N THR A 509 -1.62 7.54 -16.42
CA THR A 509 -0.75 6.39 -16.14
C THR A 509 -1.50 5.23 -15.47
N LYS A 510 -2.46 5.51 -14.59
CA LYS A 510 -3.24 4.49 -13.88
C LYS A 510 -4.37 3.90 -14.71
N ILE A 511 -4.92 4.65 -15.64
CA ILE A 511 -6.04 4.21 -16.50
C ILE A 511 -5.53 3.34 -17.66
N ILE A 512 -4.34 3.61 -18.16
CA ILE A 512 -3.68 2.86 -19.24
C ILE A 512 -2.96 1.64 -18.67
#